data_4fae2b72514b19a2f49d53e870fcb7ce
#
_entry.id   4fae2b72514b19a2f49d53e870fcb7ce
#
_cell.length_a   1.000
_cell.length_b   1.000
_cell.length_c   1.000
_cell.angle_alpha   90.00
_cell.angle_beta   90.00
_cell.angle_gamma   90.00
#
_symmetry.space_group_name_H-M   'P 1'
#
loop_
_entity.id
_entity.type
_entity.pdbx_description
1 polymer ?
#
loop_
_entity_poly.entity_id
_entity_poly.type
_entity_poly.pdbx_seq_one_letter_code
_entity_poly.pdbx_strand_id
1 'polypeptide(L)'
;MIVVTATLPIDPEKRADALERISDLVEHCQDDDGTLEYRAATDVDDPNLIRFFECYEDEAALEAHTQTEHYQAFSAALPELLAGKPEITRYEVESATDVEL
;
A
#
# COMPACT_ATOMS: atom_id res chain seq x y z
N MET A 1 13.39 -10.79 2.00
CA MET A 1 12.08 -10.30 1.55
C MET A 1 11.45 -9.42 2.62
N ILE A 2 10.86 -8.34 2.22
CA ILE A 2 10.20 -7.41 3.14
C ILE A 2 8.73 -7.32 2.76
N VAL A 3 7.85 -7.50 3.74
CA VAL A 3 6.40 -7.32 3.57
C VAL A 3 5.97 -6.09 4.37
N VAL A 4 5.18 -5.23 3.75
CA VAL A 4 4.58 -4.08 4.43
C VAL A 4 3.06 -4.22 4.31
N THR A 5 2.39 -4.10 5.44
CA THR A 5 0.93 -4.01 5.47
C THR A 5 0.53 -2.63 5.98
N ALA A 6 -0.52 -2.09 5.43
CA ALA A 6 -1.02 -0.79 5.85
C ALA A 6 -2.54 -0.83 5.94
N THR A 7 -3.08 -0.11 6.92
CA THR A 7 -4.52 0.12 7.04
C THR A 7 -4.73 1.62 7.06
N LEU A 8 -5.47 2.13 6.08
CA LEU A 8 -5.75 3.55 5.95
C LEU A 8 -7.23 3.81 6.20
N PRO A 9 -7.58 4.48 7.33
CA PRO A 9 -8.95 4.93 7.54
C PRO A 9 -9.19 6.16 6.67
N ILE A 10 -10.08 6.05 5.70
CA ILE A 10 -10.36 7.09 4.71
C ILE A 10 -11.60 7.88 5.12
N ASP A 11 -11.56 9.20 4.97
CA ASP A 11 -12.71 10.07 5.14
C ASP A 11 -13.79 9.64 4.13
N PRO A 12 -15.01 9.29 4.59
CA PRO A 12 -16.07 8.87 3.69
C PRO A 12 -16.37 9.85 2.56
N GLU A 13 -16.21 11.15 2.82
CA GLU A 13 -16.44 12.19 1.81
C GLU A 13 -15.32 12.25 0.76
N LYS A 14 -14.18 11.66 1.07
CA LYS A 14 -13.01 11.61 0.18
C LYS A 14 -12.81 10.23 -0.46
N ARG A 15 -13.71 9.29 -0.18
CA ARG A 15 -13.52 7.89 -0.59
C ARG A 15 -13.33 7.73 -2.10
N ALA A 16 -14.15 8.39 -2.89
CA ALA A 16 -14.05 8.28 -4.36
C ALA A 16 -12.69 8.77 -4.87
N ASP A 17 -12.23 9.91 -4.38
CA ASP A 17 -10.92 10.47 -4.73
C ASP A 17 -9.79 9.55 -4.24
N ALA A 18 -9.91 9.05 -3.01
CA ALA A 18 -8.91 8.14 -2.45
C ALA A 18 -8.78 6.87 -3.29
N LEU A 19 -9.89 6.25 -3.67
CA LEU A 19 -9.87 5.02 -4.47
C LEU A 19 -9.23 5.24 -5.83
N GLU A 20 -9.49 6.37 -6.47
CA GLU A 20 -8.89 6.70 -7.76
C GLU A 20 -7.37 6.85 -7.62
N ARG A 21 -6.92 7.59 -6.61
CA ARG A 21 -5.48 7.78 -6.35
C ARG A 21 -4.79 6.48 -5.98
N ILE A 22 -5.45 5.64 -5.18
CA ILE A 22 -4.90 4.33 -4.78
C ILE A 22 -4.80 3.40 -5.99
N SER A 23 -5.81 3.39 -6.85
CA SER A 23 -5.78 2.57 -8.07
C SER A 23 -4.60 2.96 -8.96
N ASP A 24 -4.38 4.26 -9.15
CA ASP A 24 -3.25 4.75 -9.93
C ASP A 24 -1.91 4.37 -9.28
N LEU A 25 -1.82 4.51 -7.97
CA LEU A 25 -0.61 4.15 -7.22
C LEU A 25 -0.28 2.66 -7.38
N VAL A 26 -1.28 1.80 -7.20
CA VAL A 26 -1.11 0.35 -7.31
C VAL A 26 -0.60 -0.02 -8.70
N GLU A 27 -1.19 0.57 -9.73
CA GLU A 27 -0.78 0.31 -11.12
C GLU A 27 0.70 0.65 -11.34
N HIS A 28 1.13 1.81 -10.88
CA HIS A 28 2.53 2.23 -11.01
C HIS A 28 3.48 1.38 -10.17
N CYS A 29 3.10 1.09 -8.93
CA CYS A 29 3.98 0.35 -8.01
C CYS A 29 4.23 -1.08 -8.46
N GLN A 30 3.28 -1.70 -9.16
CA GLN A 30 3.46 -3.06 -9.67
C GLN A 30 4.60 -3.16 -10.68
N ASP A 31 4.93 -2.07 -11.33
CA ASP A 31 6.00 -2.02 -12.34
C ASP A 31 7.34 -1.57 -11.75
N ASP A 32 7.41 -1.23 -10.46
CA ASP A 32 8.66 -0.82 -9.83
C ASP A 32 9.61 -2.02 -9.68
N ASP A 33 10.88 -1.80 -10.02
CA ASP A 33 11.91 -2.84 -9.89
C ASP A 33 12.01 -3.30 -8.43
N GLY A 34 12.05 -4.62 -8.25
CA GLY A 34 12.18 -5.21 -6.91
C GLY A 34 10.89 -5.29 -6.13
N THR A 35 9.79 -4.75 -6.65
CA THR A 35 8.47 -4.90 -6.05
C THR A 35 7.89 -6.23 -6.52
N LEU A 36 7.69 -7.16 -5.59
CA LEU A 36 7.16 -8.49 -5.90
C LEU A 36 5.63 -8.49 -5.94
N GLU A 37 5.01 -7.72 -5.07
CA GLU A 37 3.56 -7.58 -5.04
C GLU A 37 3.19 -6.22 -4.47
N TYR A 38 2.15 -5.61 -5.00
CA TYR A 38 1.59 -4.36 -4.49
C TYR A 38 0.10 -4.38 -4.73
N ARG A 39 -0.69 -4.50 -3.66
CA ARG A 39 -2.14 -4.63 -3.74
C ARG A 39 -2.83 -3.77 -2.70
N ALA A 40 -4.02 -3.31 -3.05
CA ALA A 40 -4.89 -2.62 -2.11
C ALA A 40 -6.30 -3.19 -2.25
N ALA A 41 -7.01 -3.22 -1.13
CA ALA A 41 -8.37 -3.75 -1.09
C ALA A 41 -9.18 -2.99 -0.05
N THR A 42 -10.49 -2.99 -0.22
CA THR A 42 -11.41 -2.47 0.77
C THR A 42 -11.67 -3.55 1.80
N ASP A 43 -11.71 -3.16 3.08
CA ASP A 43 -12.07 -4.08 4.15
C ASP A 43 -13.50 -4.58 3.96
N VAL A 44 -13.75 -5.87 4.21
CA VAL A 44 -15.07 -6.48 4.01
C VAL A 44 -16.13 -5.87 4.91
N ASP A 45 -15.75 -5.50 6.14
CA ASP A 45 -16.67 -4.98 7.15
C ASP A 45 -16.76 -3.45 7.18
N ASP A 46 -15.80 -2.76 6.58
CA ASP A 46 -15.77 -1.30 6.60
C ASP A 46 -15.27 -0.75 5.26
N PRO A 47 -16.17 -0.20 4.43
CA PRO A 47 -15.79 0.30 3.10
C PRO A 47 -14.83 1.48 3.14
N ASN A 48 -14.65 2.12 4.28
CA ASN A 48 -13.75 3.25 4.44
C ASN A 48 -12.38 2.87 5.00
N LEU A 49 -12.13 1.58 5.23
CA LEU A 49 -10.80 1.07 5.55
C LEU A 49 -10.19 0.46 4.30
N ILE A 50 -9.07 1.01 3.86
CA ILE A 50 -8.33 0.47 2.74
C ILE A 50 -7.09 -0.22 3.27
N ARG A 51 -6.89 -1.46 2.83
CA ARG A 51 -5.78 -2.29 3.27
C ARG A 51 -4.81 -2.52 2.14
N PHE A 52 -3.53 -2.31 2.42
CA PHE A 52 -2.45 -2.55 1.47
C PHE A 52 -1.66 -3.78 1.87
N PHE A 53 -1.26 -4.54 0.88
CA PHE A 53 -0.27 -5.60 1.02
C PHE A 53 0.84 -5.34 0.00
N GLU A 54 2.08 -5.22 0.50
CA GLU A 54 3.23 -4.89 -0.32
C GLU A 54 4.34 -5.89 -0.02
N CYS A 55 5.03 -6.35 -1.04
CA CYS A 55 6.15 -7.26 -0.89
C CYS A 55 7.30 -6.81 -1.77
N TYR A 56 8.49 -6.72 -1.18
CA TYR A 56 9.72 -6.26 -1.83
C TYR A 56 10.82 -7.30 -1.70
N GLU A 57 11.67 -7.40 -2.73
CA GLU A 57 12.79 -8.36 -2.72
C GLU A 57 13.72 -8.12 -1.53
N ASP A 58 14.02 -6.85 -1.23
CA ASP A 58 14.98 -6.48 -0.21
C ASP A 58 14.77 -5.03 0.24
N GLU A 59 15.62 -4.59 1.15
CA GLU A 59 15.63 -3.23 1.68
C GLU A 59 15.83 -2.18 0.57
N ALA A 60 16.71 -2.46 -0.37
CA ALA A 60 17.00 -1.52 -1.46
C ALA A 60 15.77 -1.30 -2.34
N ALA A 61 14.98 -2.36 -2.58
CA ALA A 61 13.75 -2.24 -3.36
C ALA A 61 12.70 -1.39 -2.63
N LEU A 62 12.55 -1.59 -1.33
CA LEU A 62 11.64 -0.78 -0.52
C LEU A 62 12.07 0.69 -0.52
N GLU A 63 13.36 0.95 -0.33
CA GLU A 63 13.88 2.31 -0.36
C GLU A 63 13.65 2.98 -1.71
N ALA A 64 13.92 2.25 -2.81
CA ALA A 64 13.67 2.76 -4.16
C ALA A 64 12.19 3.10 -4.36
N HIS A 65 11.28 2.27 -3.85
CA HIS A 65 9.84 2.53 -3.91
C HIS A 65 9.48 3.88 -3.26
N THR A 66 10.06 4.18 -2.10
CA THR A 66 9.76 5.44 -1.39
C THR A 66 10.32 6.68 -2.11
N GLN A 67 11.23 6.51 -3.06
CA GLN A 67 11.82 7.60 -3.83
C GLN A 67 11.09 7.87 -5.14
N THR A 68 10.11 7.05 -5.51
CA THR A 68 9.37 7.24 -6.76
C THR A 68 8.46 8.45 -6.70
N GLU A 69 8.20 9.07 -7.86
CA GLU A 69 7.29 10.21 -7.94
C GLU A 69 5.87 9.83 -7.54
N HIS A 70 5.40 8.66 -7.97
CA HIS A 70 4.04 8.22 -7.66
C HIS A 70 3.85 7.98 -6.17
N TYR A 71 4.85 7.41 -5.48
CA TYR A 71 4.76 7.24 -4.03
C TYR A 71 4.75 8.60 -3.31
N GLN A 72 5.65 9.50 -3.70
CA GLN A 72 5.76 10.80 -3.06
C GLN A 72 4.51 11.66 -3.29
N ALA A 73 3.94 11.61 -4.49
CA ALA A 73 2.71 12.33 -4.79
C ALA A 73 1.53 11.80 -3.95
N PHE A 74 1.43 10.48 -3.82
CA PHE A 74 0.38 9.87 -2.99
C PHE A 74 0.56 10.25 -1.52
N SER A 75 1.79 10.15 -1.01
CA SER A 75 2.09 10.48 0.39
C SER A 75 1.77 11.93 0.71
N ALA A 76 2.01 12.83 -0.23
CA ALA A 76 1.70 14.25 -0.05
C ALA A 76 0.18 14.51 -0.01
N ALA A 77 -0.59 13.73 -0.77
CA ALA A 77 -2.06 13.87 -0.79
C ALA A 77 -2.74 13.15 0.38
N LEU A 78 -2.08 12.17 0.98
CA LEU A 78 -2.68 11.27 1.95
C LEU A 78 -3.32 11.97 3.17
N PRO A 79 -2.66 12.97 3.81
CA PRO A 79 -3.25 13.62 5.00
C PRO A 79 -4.66 14.17 4.77
N GLU A 80 -4.96 14.63 3.57
CA GLU A 80 -6.29 15.18 3.26
C GLU A 80 -7.34 14.09 3.06
N LEU A 81 -6.91 12.85 2.83
CA LEU A 81 -7.81 11.74 2.57
C LEU A 81 -8.15 10.94 3.83
N LEU A 82 -7.37 11.10 4.89
CA LEU A 82 -7.50 10.28 6.11
C LEU A 82 -8.57 10.79 7.04
N ALA A 83 -9.33 9.85 7.62
CA ALA A 83 -10.25 10.12 8.73
C ALA A 83 -9.59 9.85 10.08
N GLY A 84 -8.43 9.21 10.10
CA GLY A 84 -7.73 8.87 11.33
C GLY A 84 -6.31 8.44 11.06
N LYS A 85 -5.64 7.91 12.09
CA LYS A 85 -4.24 7.52 12.00
C LYS A 85 -4.08 6.23 11.20
N PRO A 86 -3.21 6.22 10.17
CA PRO A 86 -2.91 4.98 9.46
C PRO A 86 -2.06 4.05 10.34
N GLU A 87 -2.22 2.76 10.12
CA GLU A 87 -1.40 1.73 10.77
C GLU A 87 -0.55 1.08 9.69
N ILE A 88 0.76 1.09 9.87
CA ILE A 88 1.71 0.53 8.90
C ILE A 88 2.66 -0.38 9.65
N THR A 89 2.79 -1.61 9.19
CA THR A 89 3.69 -2.61 9.80
C THR A 89 4.63 -3.16 8.75
N ARG A 90 5.90 -3.23 9.10
CA ARG A 90 6.94 -3.82 8.27
C ARG A 90 7.32 -5.17 8.86
N TYR A 91 7.40 -6.19 8.02
CA TYR A 91 7.83 -7.55 8.38
C TYR A 91 9.09 -7.89 7.59
N GLU A 92 10.07 -8.46 8.27
CA GLU A 92 11.23 -9.05 7.60
C GLU A 92 10.96 -10.55 7.49
N VAL A 93 10.95 -11.08 6.27
CA VAL A 93 10.49 -12.43 5.98
C VAL A 93 11.63 -13.23 5.39
N GLU A 94 11.94 -14.38 6.00
CA GLU A 94 12.97 -15.27 5.48
C GLU A 94 12.46 -16.12 4.32
N SER A 95 11.22 -16.58 4.40
CA SER A 95 10.64 -17.41 3.36
C SER A 95 9.12 -17.29 3.33
N ALA A 96 8.57 -17.50 2.16
CA ALA A 96 7.13 -17.57 1.96
C ALA A 96 6.84 -18.84 1.15
N THR A 97 5.86 -19.60 1.60
CA THR A 97 5.49 -20.87 0.97
C THR A 97 4.00 -20.87 0.69
N ASP A 98 3.64 -21.30 -0.51
CA ASP A 98 2.23 -21.44 -0.87
C ASP A 98 1.59 -22.55 -0.03
N VAL A 99 0.38 -22.30 0.39
CA VAL A 99 -0.41 -23.28 1.15
C VAL A 99 -1.51 -23.79 0.23
N GLU A 100 -1.59 -25.10 0.12
CA GLU A 100 -2.66 -25.74 -0.66
C GLU A 100 -3.90 -25.95 0.23
N LEU A 101 -5.07 -25.65 -0.32
CA LEU A 101 -6.33 -25.85 0.34
C LEU A 101 -6.98 -27.17 -0.09
#